data_7888093f90ccbf9f56f4cf59857cbfa8
#
_entry.id   7888093f90ccbf9f56f4cf59857cbfa8
#
_cell.length_a   1.000
_cell.length_b   1.000
_cell.length_c   1.000
_cell.angle_alpha   90.00
_cell.angle_beta   90.00
_cell.angle_gamma   90.00
#
_symmetry.space_group_name_H-M   'P 1'
#
loop_
_entity.id
_entity.type
_entity.pdbx_description
1 polymer ?
#
loop_
_entity_poly.entity_id
_entity_poly.type
_entity_poly.pdbx_seq_one_letter_code
_entity_poly.pdbx_strand_id
1 'polypeptide(L)'
;KKLNGRRGPKVTMRDPSPRVALVPGNGLYGIGETARSAAIAADLAETAIDVITLAEKIGRFAPASAADIFDVEYWPPEVAKLTAAPRRSLEGHVVLITGGGSGIGAETARTFRLAGAEVVVTDLNGSAAKRVAAEFGGFALQTDVTDRRSVRRAFEAAIKVYGGIDIVISNAGAAWQGEIGTVSDRVLRDSFELNFFAHQTVAQNAVRVMRAQNSAGRRGGCLLFNTSKQAVNPGKNFGPYGLPKAGTFFLVRQYALDHGKDGVRANGVNADRIRSGLLTDGMIVERSSARGLSRKDYMTGNLLGREVTAEDVAKAFLDLALSPSTTGAVLTVDGGNIEAALR
;
A
#
# COMPACT_ATOMS: atom_id res chain seq x y z
N LYS A 1 28.56 -24.12 -9.89
CA LYS A 1 29.31 -25.09 -9.06
C LYS A 1 30.56 -25.64 -9.79
N LYS A 2 30.50 -25.99 -11.09
CA LYS A 2 31.65 -26.53 -11.85
C LYS A 2 32.82 -25.57 -12.00
N LEU A 3 32.60 -24.26 -12.03
CA LEU A 3 33.65 -23.23 -12.21
C LEU A 3 34.26 -22.77 -10.89
N ASN A 4 33.56 -22.97 -9.78
CA ASN A 4 34.01 -22.51 -8.43
C ASN A 4 35.26 -23.22 -7.89
N GLY A 5 35.76 -24.26 -8.56
CA GLY A 5 36.99 -24.96 -8.20
C GLY A 5 38.22 -24.55 -9.01
N ARG A 6 38.11 -23.60 -9.96
CA ARG A 6 39.22 -23.23 -10.86
C ARG A 6 40.07 -22.04 -10.37
N ARG A 7 39.53 -21.19 -9.50
CA ARG A 7 40.24 -19.96 -9.05
C ARG A 7 39.92 -19.63 -7.59
N GLY A 8 40.83 -19.91 -6.69
CA GLY A 8 40.85 -19.36 -5.33
C GLY A 8 39.69 -19.76 -4.41
N PRO A 9 39.38 -18.95 -3.38
CA PRO A 9 38.38 -19.28 -2.37
C PRO A 9 36.99 -19.44 -2.99
N LYS A 10 36.23 -20.40 -2.44
CA LYS A 10 34.86 -20.68 -2.86
C LYS A 10 34.01 -19.43 -2.76
N VAL A 11 33.41 -18.99 -3.87
CA VAL A 11 32.45 -17.88 -3.90
C VAL A 11 31.03 -18.37 -3.65
N THR A 12 30.24 -17.58 -2.97
CA THR A 12 28.81 -17.86 -2.75
C THR A 12 28.03 -17.64 -4.05
N MET A 13 27.22 -18.64 -4.44
CA MET A 13 26.36 -18.53 -5.60
C MET A 13 25.36 -17.39 -5.40
N ARG A 14 25.25 -16.49 -6.38
CA ARG A 14 24.24 -15.45 -6.42
C ARG A 14 22.85 -16.05 -6.63
N ASP A 15 21.81 -15.22 -6.43
CA ASP A 15 20.43 -15.58 -6.70
C ASP A 15 20.29 -16.11 -8.15
N PRO A 16 19.82 -17.36 -8.34
CA PRO A 16 19.69 -17.98 -9.65
C PRO A 16 18.44 -17.53 -10.41
N SER A 17 17.60 -16.68 -9.82
CA SER A 17 16.35 -16.22 -10.44
C SER A 17 16.65 -15.43 -11.72
N PRO A 18 15.87 -15.63 -12.79
CA PRO A 18 16.06 -14.88 -14.03
C PRO A 18 15.81 -13.38 -13.78
N ARG A 19 16.59 -12.53 -14.44
CA ARG A 19 16.44 -11.06 -14.41
C ARG A 19 15.61 -10.54 -15.57
N VAL A 20 15.41 -11.33 -16.59
CA VAL A 20 14.65 -11.00 -17.79
C VAL A 20 13.77 -12.17 -18.19
N ALA A 21 12.54 -11.88 -18.56
CA ALA A 21 11.62 -12.82 -19.18
C ALA A 21 11.09 -12.25 -20.51
N LEU A 22 11.22 -13.05 -21.58
CA LEU A 22 10.61 -12.74 -22.86
C LEU A 22 9.33 -13.56 -22.99
N VAL A 23 8.19 -12.89 -23.14
CA VAL A 23 6.88 -13.54 -23.26
C VAL A 23 6.33 -13.30 -24.64
N PRO A 24 6.20 -14.36 -25.50
CA PRO A 24 5.70 -14.23 -26.85
C PRO A 24 4.33 -13.52 -26.89
N GLY A 25 4.21 -12.51 -27.77
CA GLY A 25 3.01 -11.70 -27.92
C GLY A 25 2.72 -10.70 -26.81
N ASN A 26 3.59 -10.62 -25.77
CA ASN A 26 3.42 -9.75 -24.63
C ASN A 26 4.58 -8.74 -24.47
N GLY A 27 5.82 -9.21 -24.69
CA GLY A 27 7.01 -8.37 -24.62
C GLY A 27 8.08 -8.84 -23.65
N LEU A 28 8.94 -7.91 -23.26
CA LEU A 28 10.05 -8.12 -22.33
C LEU A 28 9.65 -7.65 -20.92
N TYR A 29 10.03 -8.44 -19.92
CA TYR A 29 9.85 -8.10 -18.50
C TYR A 29 11.22 -8.13 -17.82
N GLY A 30 11.61 -7.00 -17.21
CA GLY A 30 12.71 -6.94 -16.26
C GLY A 30 12.25 -7.44 -14.90
N ILE A 31 13.08 -8.22 -14.23
CA ILE A 31 12.80 -8.81 -12.92
C ILE A 31 13.88 -8.33 -11.93
N GLY A 32 13.47 -7.79 -10.80
CA GLY A 32 14.38 -7.28 -9.79
C GLY A 32 13.75 -7.24 -8.39
N GLU A 33 14.57 -7.09 -7.38
CA GLU A 33 14.12 -6.95 -5.99
C GLU A 33 13.44 -5.60 -5.71
N THR A 34 13.69 -4.62 -6.58
CA THR A 34 13.07 -3.27 -6.56
C THR A 34 12.63 -2.89 -7.96
N ALA A 35 11.70 -1.94 -8.10
CA ALA A 35 11.30 -1.39 -9.40
C ALA A 35 12.50 -0.86 -10.18
N ARG A 36 13.46 -0.21 -9.50
CA ARG A 36 14.69 0.29 -10.11
C ARG A 36 15.55 -0.83 -10.69
N SER A 37 15.79 -1.91 -9.94
CA SER A 37 16.59 -3.03 -10.43
C SER A 37 15.89 -3.79 -11.56
N ALA A 38 14.57 -3.88 -11.54
CA ALA A 38 13.76 -4.44 -12.62
C ALA A 38 13.86 -3.59 -13.90
N ALA A 39 13.77 -2.26 -13.77
CA ALA A 39 13.93 -1.34 -14.91
C ALA A 39 15.34 -1.45 -15.52
N ILE A 40 16.40 -1.45 -14.71
CA ILE A 40 17.78 -1.65 -15.19
C ILE A 40 17.91 -2.97 -15.94
N ALA A 41 17.31 -4.05 -15.45
CA ALA A 41 17.35 -5.35 -16.13
C ALA A 41 16.63 -5.30 -17.50
N ALA A 42 15.51 -4.58 -17.59
CA ALA A 42 14.79 -4.37 -18.85
C ALA A 42 15.61 -3.56 -19.86
N ASP A 43 16.16 -2.40 -19.43
CA ASP A 43 16.98 -1.52 -20.29
C ASP A 43 18.21 -2.25 -20.86
N LEU A 44 18.89 -3.03 -20.01
CA LEU A 44 20.04 -3.84 -20.44
C LEU A 44 19.63 -4.95 -21.43
N ALA A 45 18.46 -5.56 -21.22
CA ALA A 45 17.97 -6.59 -22.13
C ALA A 45 17.54 -6.00 -23.49
N GLU A 46 16.89 -4.85 -23.54
CA GLU A 46 16.59 -4.13 -24.79
C GLU A 46 17.87 -3.79 -25.55
N THR A 47 18.86 -3.22 -24.86
CA THR A 47 20.18 -2.94 -25.46
C THR A 47 20.84 -4.21 -26.01
N ALA A 48 20.77 -5.32 -25.27
CA ALA A 48 21.35 -6.59 -25.72
C ALA A 48 20.62 -7.13 -26.97
N ILE A 49 19.30 -7.01 -27.07
CA ILE A 49 18.52 -7.38 -28.24
C ILE A 49 18.97 -6.58 -29.46
N ASP A 50 19.14 -5.27 -29.31
CA ASP A 50 19.61 -4.38 -30.41
C ASP A 50 21.00 -4.80 -30.87
N VAL A 51 21.94 -5.01 -29.94
CA VAL A 51 23.32 -5.45 -30.28
C VAL A 51 23.30 -6.80 -31.00
N ILE A 52 22.55 -7.77 -30.54
CA ILE A 52 22.44 -9.08 -31.17
C ILE A 52 21.84 -8.96 -32.57
N THR A 53 20.77 -8.17 -32.70
CA THR A 53 20.09 -7.96 -33.99
C THR A 53 20.99 -7.28 -35.03
N LEU A 54 21.77 -6.30 -34.57
CA LEU A 54 22.75 -5.61 -35.47
C LEU A 54 23.92 -6.51 -35.82
N ALA A 55 24.45 -7.27 -34.85
CA ALA A 55 25.56 -8.20 -35.11
C ALA A 55 25.18 -9.29 -36.13
N GLU A 56 23.95 -9.81 -36.05
CA GLU A 56 23.44 -10.80 -37.02
C GLU A 56 23.28 -10.23 -38.45
N LYS A 57 23.19 -8.92 -38.63
CA LYS A 57 23.15 -8.27 -39.97
C LYS A 57 24.50 -8.17 -40.65
N ILE A 58 25.57 -8.14 -39.87
CA ILE A 58 26.94 -7.94 -40.40
C ILE A 58 27.85 -9.15 -40.23
N GLY A 59 27.39 -10.16 -39.44
CA GLY A 59 28.15 -11.37 -39.17
C GLY A 59 27.29 -12.33 -38.33
N ARG A 60 27.90 -12.93 -37.35
CA ARG A 60 27.21 -13.84 -36.39
C ARG A 60 27.51 -13.40 -34.97
N PHE A 61 26.48 -13.24 -34.18
CA PHE A 61 26.61 -13.02 -32.74
C PHE A 61 27.16 -14.26 -32.04
N ALA A 62 28.22 -14.07 -31.25
CA ALA A 62 28.75 -15.12 -30.37
C ALA A 62 28.76 -14.62 -28.93
N PRO A 63 28.05 -15.29 -28.00
CA PRO A 63 28.08 -14.92 -26.60
C PRO A 63 29.45 -15.22 -25.96
N ALA A 64 29.80 -14.49 -24.91
CA ALA A 64 30.96 -14.79 -24.09
C ALA A 64 30.86 -16.20 -23.49
N SER A 65 32.00 -16.85 -23.26
CA SER A 65 32.00 -18.19 -22.66
C SER A 65 31.48 -18.16 -21.21
N ALA A 66 30.93 -19.29 -20.75
CA ALA A 66 30.48 -19.40 -19.37
C ALA A 66 31.63 -19.17 -18.33
N ALA A 67 32.88 -19.39 -18.74
CA ALA A 67 34.05 -19.12 -17.91
C ALA A 67 34.32 -17.61 -17.80
N ASP A 68 34.26 -16.89 -18.93
CA ASP A 68 34.46 -15.44 -18.96
C ASP A 68 33.33 -14.71 -18.19
N ILE A 69 32.07 -15.17 -18.38
CA ILE A 69 30.93 -14.64 -17.61
C ILE A 69 31.14 -14.85 -16.12
N PHE A 70 31.59 -16.06 -15.69
CA PHE A 70 31.88 -16.33 -14.29
C PHE A 70 32.98 -15.43 -13.76
N ASP A 71 34.05 -15.24 -14.51
CA ASP A 71 35.20 -14.42 -14.09
C ASP A 71 34.81 -12.95 -13.89
N VAL A 72 33.96 -12.41 -14.75
CA VAL A 72 33.44 -11.03 -14.63
C VAL A 72 32.44 -10.92 -13.47
N GLU A 73 31.48 -11.82 -13.37
CA GLU A 73 30.45 -11.82 -12.33
C GLU A 73 31.00 -11.91 -10.90
N TYR A 74 32.12 -12.61 -10.72
CA TYR A 74 32.74 -12.82 -9.42
C TYR A 74 34.05 -12.04 -9.24
N TRP A 75 34.31 -11.06 -10.12
CA TRP A 75 35.49 -10.21 -9.97
C TRP A 75 35.37 -9.33 -8.73
N PRO A 76 36.38 -9.37 -7.81
CA PRO A 76 36.26 -8.70 -6.51
C PRO A 76 35.89 -7.22 -6.54
N PRO A 77 36.42 -6.38 -7.47
CA PRO A 77 35.99 -4.99 -7.59
C PRO A 77 34.50 -4.83 -7.98
N GLU A 78 33.94 -5.70 -8.81
CA GLU A 78 32.52 -5.69 -9.14
C GLU A 78 31.66 -6.16 -7.96
N VAL A 79 32.11 -7.19 -7.26
CA VAL A 79 31.43 -7.68 -6.04
C VAL A 79 31.41 -6.59 -4.96
N ALA A 80 32.48 -5.83 -4.79
CA ALA A 80 32.57 -4.74 -3.82
C ALA A 80 31.55 -3.62 -4.08
N LYS A 81 31.21 -3.35 -5.34
CA LYS A 81 30.17 -2.36 -5.70
C LYS A 81 28.77 -2.77 -5.27
N LEU A 82 28.56 -4.07 -5.02
CA LEU A 82 27.27 -4.63 -4.58
C LEU A 82 27.10 -4.64 -3.05
N THR A 83 28.09 -4.15 -2.29
CA THR A 83 27.94 -3.92 -0.84
C THR A 83 26.92 -2.79 -0.65
N ALA A 84 25.68 -3.20 -0.50
CA ALA A 84 24.53 -2.32 -0.45
C ALA A 84 24.46 -1.56 0.88
N ALA A 85 24.00 -0.31 0.81
CA ALA A 85 23.44 0.38 1.97
C ALA A 85 22.37 -0.51 2.67
N PRO A 86 22.19 -0.40 3.99
CA PRO A 86 21.18 -1.17 4.69
C PRO A 86 19.81 -0.99 4.04
N ARG A 87 19.12 -2.11 3.78
CA ARG A 87 17.80 -2.09 3.17
C ARG A 87 16.80 -1.35 4.06
N ARG A 88 15.95 -0.54 3.45
CA ARG A 88 14.81 0.06 4.14
C ARG A 88 13.79 -1.02 4.48
N SER A 89 12.99 -0.80 5.53
CA SER A 89 12.11 -1.81 6.13
C SER A 89 11.06 -2.40 5.16
N LEU A 90 10.62 -1.63 4.17
CA LEU A 90 9.66 -2.08 3.13
C LEU A 90 10.27 -2.07 1.72
N GLU A 91 11.58 -2.10 1.59
CA GLU A 91 12.21 -2.20 0.28
C GLU A 91 11.80 -3.48 -0.44
N GLY A 92 11.34 -3.35 -1.70
CA GLY A 92 10.81 -4.45 -2.49
C GLY A 92 9.34 -4.82 -2.22
N HIS A 93 8.67 -4.13 -1.30
CA HIS A 93 7.23 -4.30 -1.09
C HIS A 93 6.43 -3.32 -1.95
N VAL A 94 5.31 -3.80 -2.46
CA VAL A 94 4.34 -3.02 -3.23
C VAL A 94 3.12 -2.71 -2.37
N VAL A 95 2.79 -1.44 -2.25
CA VAL A 95 1.69 -0.95 -1.40
C VAL A 95 0.64 -0.23 -2.26
N LEU A 96 -0.61 -0.67 -2.19
CA LEU A 96 -1.74 0.00 -2.83
C LEU A 96 -2.58 0.73 -1.79
N ILE A 97 -2.82 2.04 -2.00
CA ILE A 97 -3.54 2.90 -1.06
C ILE A 97 -4.76 3.51 -1.77
N THR A 98 -5.96 3.31 -1.20
CA THR A 98 -7.18 3.96 -1.69
C THR A 98 -7.43 5.28 -0.98
N GLY A 99 -7.94 6.29 -1.71
CA GLY A 99 -8.07 7.65 -1.17
C GLY A 99 -6.71 8.27 -0.84
N GLY A 100 -5.70 7.96 -1.67
CA GLY A 100 -4.31 8.37 -1.47
C GLY A 100 -4.00 9.80 -1.95
N GLY A 101 -4.96 10.51 -2.53
CA GLY A 101 -4.76 11.85 -3.08
C GLY A 101 -4.77 12.98 -2.03
N SER A 102 -5.16 12.70 -0.79
CA SER A 102 -5.25 13.71 0.28
C SER A 102 -5.23 13.11 1.68
N GLY A 103 -5.08 13.96 2.69
CA GLY A 103 -5.25 13.63 4.11
C GLY A 103 -4.43 12.42 4.57
N ILE A 104 -5.06 11.51 5.31
CA ILE A 104 -4.42 10.30 5.85
C ILE A 104 -3.81 9.45 4.74
N GLY A 105 -4.52 9.27 3.61
CA GLY A 105 -4.04 8.44 2.50
C GLY A 105 -2.76 8.98 1.87
N ALA A 106 -2.69 10.29 1.65
CA ALA A 106 -1.51 10.95 1.08
C ALA A 106 -0.30 10.86 2.03
N GLU A 107 -0.53 11.09 3.33
CA GLU A 107 0.54 10.99 4.32
C GLU A 107 1.01 9.54 4.50
N THR A 108 0.09 8.58 4.43
CA THR A 108 0.43 7.15 4.41
C THR A 108 1.29 6.81 3.20
N ALA A 109 0.98 7.37 2.01
CA ALA A 109 1.78 7.14 0.81
C ALA A 109 3.23 7.64 0.98
N ARG A 110 3.42 8.84 1.55
CA ARG A 110 4.75 9.39 1.86
C ARG A 110 5.50 8.52 2.88
N THR A 111 4.83 8.17 3.98
CA THR A 111 5.41 7.35 5.07
C THR A 111 5.88 5.99 4.56
N PHE A 112 5.07 5.30 3.76
CA PHE A 112 5.44 4.00 3.19
C PHE A 112 6.54 4.11 2.14
N ARG A 113 6.54 5.18 1.35
CA ARG A 113 7.65 5.44 0.41
C ARG A 113 8.97 5.71 1.13
N LEU A 114 8.95 6.46 2.21
CA LEU A 114 10.13 6.68 3.06
C LEU A 114 10.66 5.37 3.66
N ALA A 115 9.77 4.45 4.01
CA ALA A 115 10.13 3.09 4.45
C ALA A 115 10.66 2.19 3.31
N GLY A 116 10.62 2.64 2.06
CA GLY A 116 11.23 1.94 0.92
C GLY A 116 10.23 1.24 -0.01
N ALA A 117 8.94 1.29 0.27
CA ALA A 117 7.94 0.63 -0.55
C ALA A 117 7.78 1.29 -1.95
N GLU A 118 7.37 0.49 -2.92
CA GLU A 118 6.80 0.97 -4.17
C GLU A 118 5.31 1.26 -3.93
N VAL A 119 4.90 2.51 -4.13
CA VAL A 119 3.56 2.96 -3.73
C VAL A 119 2.66 3.23 -4.93
N VAL A 120 1.50 2.57 -4.94
CA VAL A 120 0.40 2.82 -5.87
C VAL A 120 -0.63 3.70 -5.18
N VAL A 121 -0.73 4.94 -5.61
CA VAL A 121 -1.68 5.93 -5.10
C VAL A 121 -2.96 5.88 -5.92
N THR A 122 -4.08 5.50 -5.30
CA THR A 122 -5.38 5.52 -5.99
C THR A 122 -6.35 6.49 -5.34
N ASP A 123 -7.09 7.24 -6.14
CA ASP A 123 -8.07 8.23 -5.68
C ASP A 123 -9.16 8.43 -6.73
N LEU A 124 -10.36 8.81 -6.32
CA LEU A 124 -11.43 9.26 -7.22
C LEU A 124 -10.98 10.48 -8.03
N ASN A 125 -10.23 11.39 -7.38
CA ASN A 125 -9.57 12.51 -8.02
C ASN A 125 -8.20 12.09 -8.55
N GLY A 126 -8.15 11.66 -9.82
CA GLY A 126 -6.93 11.22 -10.48
C GLY A 126 -5.81 12.27 -10.50
N SER A 127 -6.14 13.57 -10.55
CA SER A 127 -5.15 14.66 -10.50
C SER A 127 -4.51 14.74 -9.11
N ALA A 128 -5.29 14.55 -8.04
CA ALA A 128 -4.77 14.50 -6.68
C ALA A 128 -3.84 13.29 -6.47
N ALA A 129 -4.26 12.10 -6.95
CA ALA A 129 -3.40 10.91 -6.91
C ALA A 129 -2.07 11.13 -7.63
N LYS A 130 -2.10 11.73 -8.84
CA LYS A 130 -0.90 12.05 -9.62
C LYS A 130 0.04 13.02 -8.89
N ARG A 131 -0.50 14.08 -8.26
CA ARG A 131 0.33 15.02 -7.51
C ARG A 131 1.09 14.34 -6.36
N VAL A 132 0.40 13.52 -5.57
CA VAL A 132 1.02 12.81 -4.45
C VAL A 132 2.06 11.79 -4.96
N ALA A 133 1.73 11.00 -5.98
CA ALA A 133 2.65 10.02 -6.53
C ALA A 133 3.90 10.68 -7.15
N ALA A 134 3.77 11.84 -7.79
CA ALA A 134 4.88 12.58 -8.40
C ALA A 134 5.94 13.03 -7.37
N GLU A 135 5.55 13.26 -6.10
CA GLU A 135 6.49 13.66 -5.04
C GLU A 135 7.63 12.66 -4.83
N PHE A 136 7.41 11.39 -5.20
CA PHE A 136 8.34 10.29 -4.95
C PHE A 136 8.49 9.29 -6.12
N GLY A 137 7.98 9.64 -7.30
CA GLY A 137 8.03 8.78 -8.48
C GLY A 137 7.17 7.51 -8.37
N GLY A 138 6.08 7.57 -7.62
CA GLY A 138 5.12 6.47 -7.45
C GLY A 138 4.16 6.33 -8.64
N PHE A 139 3.36 5.27 -8.62
CA PHE A 139 2.35 5.00 -9.64
C PHE A 139 0.98 5.52 -9.18
N ALA A 140 0.29 6.29 -10.04
CA ALA A 140 -1.00 6.89 -9.74
C ALA A 140 -2.11 6.35 -10.63
N LEU A 141 -3.27 6.08 -10.04
CA LEU A 141 -4.46 5.63 -10.76
C LEU A 141 -5.71 6.38 -10.29
N GLN A 142 -6.52 6.86 -11.23
CA GLN A 142 -7.87 7.27 -10.91
C GLN A 142 -8.72 6.03 -10.63
N THR A 143 -9.35 5.99 -9.45
CA THR A 143 -10.10 4.81 -9.02
C THR A 143 -11.31 5.22 -8.20
N ASP A 144 -12.50 4.85 -8.69
CA ASP A 144 -13.73 4.88 -7.91
C ASP A 144 -13.84 3.55 -7.13
N VAL A 145 -13.72 3.60 -5.82
CA VAL A 145 -13.79 2.40 -4.97
C VAL A 145 -15.21 1.83 -4.84
N THR A 146 -16.24 2.58 -5.22
CA THR A 146 -17.64 2.11 -5.29
C THR A 146 -17.92 1.35 -6.57
N ASP A 147 -17.10 1.53 -7.62
CA ASP A 147 -17.17 0.72 -8.85
C ASP A 147 -16.23 -0.48 -8.76
N ARG A 148 -16.81 -1.67 -8.64
CA ARG A 148 -16.07 -2.94 -8.59
C ARG A 148 -15.13 -3.17 -9.78
N ARG A 149 -15.49 -2.67 -10.98
CA ARG A 149 -14.64 -2.77 -12.16
C ARG A 149 -13.46 -1.82 -12.09
N SER A 150 -13.67 -0.61 -11.58
CA SER A 150 -12.61 0.37 -11.34
C SER A 150 -11.57 -0.16 -10.35
N VAL A 151 -12.02 -0.73 -9.22
CA VAL A 151 -11.13 -1.38 -8.24
C VAL A 151 -10.34 -2.50 -8.91
N ARG A 152 -11.00 -3.41 -9.64
CA ARG A 152 -10.30 -4.52 -10.31
C ARG A 152 -9.22 -4.03 -11.27
N ARG A 153 -9.53 -3.02 -12.11
CA ARG A 153 -8.56 -2.42 -13.03
C ARG A 153 -7.35 -1.82 -12.30
N ALA A 154 -7.58 -1.21 -11.13
CA ALA A 154 -6.48 -0.65 -10.34
C ALA A 154 -5.52 -1.74 -9.84
N PHE A 155 -6.05 -2.87 -9.36
CA PHE A 155 -5.23 -4.02 -8.96
C PHE A 155 -4.47 -4.63 -10.14
N GLU A 156 -5.14 -4.84 -11.28
CA GLU A 156 -4.53 -5.38 -12.50
C GLU A 156 -3.40 -4.46 -13.01
N ALA A 157 -3.60 -3.14 -13.00
CA ALA A 157 -2.58 -2.18 -13.40
C ALA A 157 -1.37 -2.19 -12.45
N ALA A 158 -1.60 -2.24 -11.14
CA ALA A 158 -0.52 -2.33 -10.15
C ALA A 158 0.31 -3.61 -10.33
N ILE A 159 -0.35 -4.75 -10.56
CA ILE A 159 0.31 -6.03 -10.82
C ILE A 159 1.12 -5.98 -12.13
N LYS A 160 0.58 -5.36 -13.16
CA LYS A 160 1.30 -5.22 -14.45
C LYS A 160 2.58 -4.41 -14.31
N VAL A 161 2.57 -3.38 -13.46
CA VAL A 161 3.74 -2.49 -13.24
C VAL A 161 4.76 -3.11 -12.30
N TYR A 162 4.31 -3.73 -11.20
CA TYR A 162 5.19 -4.16 -10.11
C TYR A 162 5.25 -5.69 -9.90
N GLY A 163 4.50 -6.47 -10.65
CA GLY A 163 4.48 -7.92 -10.54
C GLY A 163 3.70 -8.48 -9.35
N GLY A 164 3.12 -7.62 -8.50
CA GLY A 164 2.31 -8.06 -7.35
C GLY A 164 1.97 -6.93 -6.40
N ILE A 165 1.28 -7.28 -5.30
CA ILE A 165 0.88 -6.35 -4.23
C ILE A 165 1.07 -7.06 -2.89
N ASP A 166 1.81 -6.43 -1.96
CA ASP A 166 2.11 -6.99 -0.64
C ASP A 166 1.23 -6.41 0.46
N ILE A 167 0.92 -5.11 0.34
CA ILE A 167 0.16 -4.38 1.35
C ILE A 167 -0.95 -3.61 0.63
N VAL A 168 -2.16 -3.69 1.18
CA VAL A 168 -3.30 -2.89 0.72
C VAL A 168 -3.84 -2.08 1.88
N ILE A 169 -3.93 -0.76 1.68
CA ILE A 169 -4.51 0.16 2.65
C ILE A 169 -5.85 0.66 2.12
N SER A 170 -6.92 0.11 2.67
CA SER A 170 -8.30 0.49 2.37
C SER A 170 -8.65 1.70 3.22
N ASN A 171 -8.44 2.91 2.66
CA ASN A 171 -8.54 4.17 3.37
C ASN A 171 -9.64 5.10 2.84
N ALA A 172 -10.02 5.00 1.57
CA ALA A 172 -11.04 5.88 0.97
C ALA A 172 -12.34 5.90 1.80
N GLY A 173 -12.90 7.08 2.01
CA GLY A 173 -14.14 7.26 2.77
C GLY A 173 -14.60 8.70 2.77
N ALA A 174 -15.87 8.93 3.16
CA ALA A 174 -16.45 10.24 3.37
C ALA A 174 -17.43 10.20 4.56
N ALA A 175 -17.65 11.36 5.20
CA ALA A 175 -18.54 11.44 6.34
C ALA A 175 -19.91 12.04 5.93
N TRP A 176 -20.95 11.25 6.12
CA TRP A 176 -22.32 11.71 6.08
C TRP A 176 -22.86 11.93 7.50
N GLN A 177 -23.62 13.00 7.67
CA GLN A 177 -24.24 13.34 8.96
C GLN A 177 -25.76 13.36 8.78
N GLY A 178 -26.47 13.14 9.87
CA GLY A 178 -27.91 13.18 9.96
C GLY A 178 -28.40 12.45 11.20
N GLU A 179 -29.53 12.89 11.74
CA GLU A 179 -30.22 12.20 12.83
C GLU A 179 -30.76 10.87 12.30
N ILE A 180 -30.40 9.77 12.94
CA ILE A 180 -30.64 8.42 12.43
C ILE A 180 -32.14 8.10 12.20
N GLY A 181 -33.02 8.70 12.99
CA GLY A 181 -34.47 8.50 12.86
C GLY A 181 -35.12 9.24 11.70
N THR A 182 -34.43 10.24 11.09
CA THR A 182 -34.98 11.10 10.06
C THR A 182 -34.12 11.19 8.81
N VAL A 183 -32.90 10.66 8.85
CA VAL A 183 -32.02 10.66 7.69
C VAL A 183 -32.62 9.87 6.53
N SER A 184 -32.48 10.37 5.31
CA SER A 184 -33.03 9.68 4.13
C SER A 184 -32.29 8.37 3.85
N ASP A 185 -33.02 7.36 3.36
CA ASP A 185 -32.47 6.08 2.91
C ASP A 185 -31.31 6.25 1.91
N ARG A 186 -31.38 7.25 1.06
CA ARG A 186 -30.33 7.56 0.08
C ARG A 186 -29.02 7.89 0.77
N VAL A 187 -29.02 8.80 1.74
CA VAL A 187 -27.80 9.18 2.50
C VAL A 187 -27.20 7.96 3.19
N LEU A 188 -28.06 7.12 3.78
CA LEU A 188 -27.60 5.92 4.47
C LEU A 188 -26.98 4.93 3.48
N ARG A 189 -27.63 4.66 2.34
CA ARG A 189 -27.11 3.77 1.29
C ARG A 189 -25.81 4.27 0.71
N ASP A 190 -25.71 5.55 0.32
CA ASP A 190 -24.49 6.15 -0.22
C ASP A 190 -23.32 6.03 0.76
N SER A 191 -23.58 6.20 2.06
CA SER A 191 -22.58 6.02 3.09
C SER A 191 -22.13 4.57 3.26
N PHE A 192 -23.06 3.60 3.20
CA PHE A 192 -22.74 2.18 3.22
C PHE A 192 -21.92 1.76 1.99
N GLU A 193 -22.29 2.26 0.80
CA GLU A 193 -21.52 1.97 -0.43
C GLU A 193 -20.05 2.36 -0.29
N LEU A 194 -19.77 3.58 0.17
CA LEU A 194 -18.39 4.05 0.26
C LEU A 194 -17.66 3.54 1.52
N ASN A 195 -18.30 3.57 2.69
CA ASN A 195 -17.61 3.31 3.95
C ASN A 195 -17.68 1.85 4.42
N PHE A 196 -18.39 0.97 3.69
CA PHE A 196 -18.44 -0.47 3.96
C PHE A 196 -18.23 -1.32 2.70
N PHE A 197 -19.11 -1.25 1.70
CA PHE A 197 -19.03 -2.12 0.52
C PHE A 197 -17.79 -1.87 -0.33
N ALA A 198 -17.32 -0.63 -0.42
CA ALA A 198 -16.06 -0.32 -1.08
C ALA A 198 -14.86 -0.95 -0.35
N HIS A 199 -14.81 -0.88 0.98
CA HIS A 199 -13.77 -1.55 1.77
C HIS A 199 -13.82 -3.08 1.57
N GLN A 200 -15.00 -3.68 1.53
CA GLN A 200 -15.19 -5.08 1.23
C GLN A 200 -14.69 -5.44 -0.17
N THR A 201 -15.02 -4.62 -1.18
CA THR A 201 -14.57 -4.83 -2.57
C THR A 201 -13.04 -4.75 -2.71
N VAL A 202 -12.42 -3.76 -2.07
CA VAL A 202 -10.96 -3.61 -2.04
C VAL A 202 -10.32 -4.82 -1.37
N ALA A 203 -10.83 -5.23 -0.21
CA ALA A 203 -10.32 -6.37 0.55
C ALA A 203 -10.44 -7.70 -0.20
N GLN A 204 -11.56 -7.96 -0.89
CA GLN A 204 -11.73 -9.14 -1.73
C GLN A 204 -10.69 -9.21 -2.85
N ASN A 205 -10.41 -8.09 -3.52
CA ASN A 205 -9.37 -8.05 -4.55
C ASN A 205 -7.98 -8.26 -3.95
N ALA A 206 -7.68 -7.65 -2.80
CA ALA A 206 -6.42 -7.83 -2.09
C ALA A 206 -6.17 -9.30 -1.75
N VAL A 207 -7.13 -9.96 -1.09
CA VAL A 207 -7.01 -11.38 -0.70
C VAL A 207 -6.85 -12.27 -1.92
N ARG A 208 -7.62 -12.03 -3.00
CA ARG A 208 -7.48 -12.81 -4.25
C ARG A 208 -6.05 -12.76 -4.80
N VAL A 209 -5.45 -11.57 -4.85
CA VAL A 209 -4.08 -11.36 -5.33
C VAL A 209 -3.07 -12.02 -4.39
N MET A 210 -3.15 -11.73 -3.09
CA MET A 210 -2.23 -12.26 -2.10
C MET A 210 -2.24 -13.79 -2.02
N ARG A 211 -3.42 -14.42 -2.11
CA ARG A 211 -3.52 -15.89 -2.17
C ARG A 211 -2.88 -16.46 -3.43
N ALA A 212 -3.09 -15.84 -4.59
CA ALA A 212 -2.45 -16.26 -5.83
C ALA A 212 -0.91 -16.14 -5.75
N GLN A 213 -0.41 -15.05 -5.16
CA GLN A 213 1.03 -14.87 -4.92
C GLN A 213 1.60 -15.91 -3.96
N ASN A 214 0.88 -16.22 -2.87
CA ASN A 214 1.29 -17.21 -1.89
C ASN A 214 1.31 -18.64 -2.50
N SER A 215 0.36 -18.97 -3.38
CA SER A 215 0.35 -20.21 -4.13
C SER A 215 1.53 -20.32 -5.11
N ALA A 216 2.04 -19.19 -5.61
CA ALA A 216 3.22 -19.11 -6.45
C ALA A 216 4.55 -19.09 -5.67
N GLY A 217 4.52 -19.28 -4.35
CA GLY A 217 5.71 -19.35 -3.49
C GLY A 217 6.11 -18.05 -2.80
N ARG A 218 5.45 -16.92 -3.10
CA ARG A 218 5.60 -15.68 -2.33
C ARG A 218 4.81 -15.84 -1.02
N ARG A 219 5.38 -15.44 0.10
CA ARG A 219 4.70 -15.61 1.38
C ARG A 219 4.29 -14.27 1.98
N GLY A 220 3.04 -14.24 2.49
CA GLY A 220 2.50 -13.13 3.24
C GLY A 220 1.60 -12.21 2.41
N GLY A 221 0.97 -11.30 3.13
CA GLY A 221 0.10 -10.24 2.63
C GLY A 221 -0.40 -9.43 3.82
N CYS A 222 -0.62 -8.14 3.66
CA CYS A 222 -1.12 -7.28 4.72
C CYS A 222 -2.26 -6.41 4.23
N LEU A 223 -3.43 -6.56 4.84
CA LEU A 223 -4.61 -5.76 4.59
C LEU A 223 -4.84 -4.83 5.76
N LEU A 224 -4.89 -3.52 5.52
CA LEU A 224 -5.07 -2.49 6.53
C LEU A 224 -6.32 -1.67 6.23
N PHE A 225 -7.13 -1.45 7.25
CA PHE A 225 -8.38 -0.69 7.13
C PHE A 225 -8.31 0.62 7.93
N ASN A 226 -8.72 1.71 7.29
CA ASN A 226 -9.01 2.95 7.99
C ASN A 226 -10.44 2.90 8.55
N THR A 227 -10.54 2.68 9.85
CA THR A 227 -11.80 2.69 10.59
C THR A 227 -12.09 4.09 11.16
N SER A 228 -12.82 4.20 12.22
CA SER A 228 -13.13 5.50 12.85
C SER A 228 -13.53 5.31 14.30
N LYS A 229 -13.27 6.31 15.15
CA LYS A 229 -13.89 6.43 16.46
C LYS A 229 -15.40 6.16 16.43
N GLN A 230 -16.07 6.64 15.37
CA GLN A 230 -17.52 6.47 15.20
C GLN A 230 -17.94 5.01 15.05
N ALA A 231 -17.02 4.10 14.76
CA ALA A 231 -17.28 2.66 14.71
C ALA A 231 -17.52 2.04 16.10
N VAL A 232 -16.98 2.66 17.16
CA VAL A 232 -17.02 2.12 18.54
C VAL A 232 -17.74 3.03 19.52
N ASN A 233 -17.74 4.35 19.28
CA ASN A 233 -18.38 5.34 20.13
C ASN A 233 -19.14 6.36 19.25
N PRO A 234 -20.47 6.20 19.11
CA PRO A 234 -21.26 7.01 18.21
C PRO A 234 -21.36 8.47 18.70
N GLY A 235 -21.13 9.40 17.80
CA GLY A 235 -21.40 10.82 18.01
C GLY A 235 -22.82 11.19 17.58
N LYS A 236 -23.36 12.27 18.17
CA LYS A 236 -24.66 12.80 17.78
C LYS A 236 -24.66 13.14 16.26
N ASN A 237 -25.69 12.71 15.56
CA ASN A 237 -25.86 12.89 14.10
C ASN A 237 -24.81 12.18 13.23
N PHE A 238 -24.01 11.26 13.77
CA PHE A 238 -23.03 10.48 13.01
C PHE A 238 -23.46 9.04 12.70
N GLY A 239 -24.73 8.67 12.97
CA GLY A 239 -25.25 7.34 12.66
C GLY A 239 -25.00 6.91 11.22
N PRO A 240 -25.29 7.74 10.19
CA PRO A 240 -25.04 7.37 8.79
C PRO A 240 -23.59 7.03 8.47
N TYR A 241 -22.62 7.65 9.17
CA TYR A 241 -21.20 7.35 9.02
C TYR A 241 -20.71 6.24 9.97
N GLY A 242 -21.18 6.25 11.21
CA GLY A 242 -20.72 5.31 12.23
C GLY A 242 -21.13 3.87 11.95
N LEU A 243 -22.36 3.63 11.48
CA LEU A 243 -22.87 2.29 11.18
C LEU A 243 -22.02 1.54 10.13
N PRO A 244 -21.74 2.09 8.92
CA PRO A 244 -20.87 1.40 7.96
C PRO A 244 -19.43 1.26 8.47
N LYS A 245 -18.91 2.23 9.26
CA LYS A 245 -17.59 2.12 9.86
C LYS A 245 -17.53 1.04 10.95
N ALA A 246 -18.61 0.80 11.69
CA ALA A 246 -18.72 -0.36 12.61
C ALA A 246 -18.65 -1.68 11.82
N GLY A 247 -19.31 -1.75 10.66
CA GLY A 247 -19.18 -2.88 9.74
C GLY A 247 -17.74 -3.06 9.27
N THR A 248 -17.06 -1.98 8.86
CA THR A 248 -15.64 -2.03 8.45
C THR A 248 -14.72 -2.43 9.59
N PHE A 249 -14.99 -1.98 10.81
CA PHE A 249 -14.26 -2.42 12.00
C PHE A 249 -14.43 -3.94 12.25
N PHE A 250 -15.62 -4.48 12.01
CA PHE A 250 -15.85 -5.93 12.08
C PHE A 250 -15.10 -6.69 11.00
N LEU A 251 -15.04 -6.16 9.77
CA LEU A 251 -14.29 -6.78 8.66
C LEU A 251 -12.83 -7.04 9.01
N VAL A 252 -12.17 -6.19 9.79
CA VAL A 252 -10.78 -6.40 10.21
C VAL A 252 -10.59 -7.78 10.84
N ARG A 253 -11.46 -8.12 11.80
CA ARG A 253 -11.40 -9.40 12.52
C ARG A 253 -11.84 -10.55 11.64
N GLN A 254 -12.88 -10.36 10.82
CA GLN A 254 -13.40 -11.40 9.95
C GLN A 254 -12.35 -11.79 8.89
N TYR A 255 -11.67 -10.81 8.25
CA TYR A 255 -10.59 -11.10 7.31
C TYR A 255 -9.39 -11.78 7.98
N ALA A 256 -9.06 -11.40 9.21
CA ALA A 256 -8.01 -12.07 9.98
C ALA A 256 -8.33 -13.55 10.24
N LEU A 257 -9.58 -13.85 10.65
CA LEU A 257 -10.05 -15.20 10.90
C LEU A 257 -10.09 -16.07 9.65
N ASP A 258 -10.64 -15.53 8.56
CA ASP A 258 -10.88 -16.31 7.33
C ASP A 258 -9.59 -16.57 6.55
N HIS A 259 -8.64 -15.62 6.57
CA HIS A 259 -7.47 -15.60 5.69
C HIS A 259 -6.11 -15.67 6.38
N GLY A 260 -6.07 -15.75 7.70
CA GLY A 260 -4.81 -15.91 8.44
C GLY A 260 -4.04 -17.16 8.02
N LYS A 261 -4.72 -18.29 7.81
CA LYS A 261 -4.15 -19.54 7.29
C LYS A 261 -3.59 -19.43 5.87
N ASP A 262 -4.10 -18.50 5.08
CA ASP A 262 -3.61 -18.18 3.75
C ASP A 262 -2.36 -17.26 3.78
N GLY A 263 -1.87 -16.89 4.97
CA GLY A 263 -0.76 -15.97 5.17
C GLY A 263 -1.13 -14.49 5.02
N VAL A 264 -2.42 -14.15 5.02
CA VAL A 264 -2.88 -12.76 4.91
C VAL A 264 -3.23 -12.22 6.29
N ARG A 265 -2.54 -11.17 6.72
CA ARG A 265 -2.85 -10.44 7.95
C ARG A 265 -3.85 -9.33 7.66
N ALA A 266 -4.79 -9.11 8.55
CA ALA A 266 -5.75 -8.00 8.45
C ALA A 266 -5.78 -7.23 9.76
N ASN A 267 -5.51 -5.93 9.70
CA ASN A 267 -5.50 -5.03 10.85
C ASN A 267 -6.18 -3.69 10.49
N GLY A 268 -6.42 -2.85 11.48
CA GLY A 268 -7.05 -1.55 11.26
C GLY A 268 -6.45 -0.45 12.13
N VAL A 269 -6.69 0.79 11.73
CA VAL A 269 -6.43 1.98 12.53
C VAL A 269 -7.75 2.70 12.77
N ASN A 270 -7.98 3.04 14.03
CA ASN A 270 -9.14 3.78 14.50
C ASN A 270 -8.68 5.20 14.85
N ALA A 271 -8.96 6.18 13.96
CA ALA A 271 -8.53 7.56 14.13
C ALA A 271 -9.69 8.48 14.56
N ASP A 272 -9.35 9.58 15.27
CA ASP A 272 -10.29 10.64 15.62
C ASP A 272 -9.73 12.02 15.31
N ARG A 273 -10.59 12.93 14.83
CA ARG A 273 -10.35 14.38 14.63
C ARG A 273 -9.09 14.70 13.80
N ILE A 274 -8.88 13.98 12.70
CA ILE A 274 -7.75 14.25 11.80
C ILE A 274 -8.15 15.30 10.76
N ARG A 275 -7.37 16.40 10.65
CA ARG A 275 -7.54 17.39 9.56
C ARG A 275 -7.38 16.69 8.21
N SER A 276 -8.41 16.80 7.40
CA SER A 276 -8.47 16.13 6.09
C SER A 276 -9.66 16.68 5.30
N GLY A 277 -9.93 16.15 4.11
CA GLY A 277 -11.17 16.42 3.39
C GLY A 277 -12.45 16.03 4.18
N LEU A 278 -12.33 15.12 5.15
CA LEU A 278 -13.42 14.71 6.06
C LEU A 278 -13.61 15.64 7.26
N LEU A 279 -12.60 16.36 7.65
CA LEU A 279 -12.64 17.34 8.74
C LEU A 279 -11.92 18.61 8.30
N THR A 280 -12.66 19.44 7.58
CA THR A 280 -12.17 20.74 7.07
C THR A 280 -12.13 21.79 8.17
N ASP A 281 -11.38 22.88 7.96
CA ASP A 281 -11.31 23.99 8.91
C ASP A 281 -12.70 24.61 9.18
N GLY A 282 -13.58 24.69 8.18
CA GLY A 282 -14.97 25.12 8.35
C GLY A 282 -15.74 24.20 9.30
N MET A 283 -15.61 22.89 9.14
CA MET A 283 -16.25 21.92 10.03
C MET A 283 -15.66 21.94 11.45
N ILE A 284 -14.38 22.24 11.60
CA ILE A 284 -13.74 22.41 12.92
C ILE A 284 -14.35 23.63 13.63
N VAL A 285 -14.52 24.76 12.92
CA VAL A 285 -15.18 25.95 13.45
C VAL A 285 -16.60 25.65 13.92
N GLU A 286 -17.41 25.05 13.04
CA GLU A 286 -18.80 24.71 13.34
C GLU A 286 -18.89 23.78 14.56
N ARG A 287 -18.09 22.71 14.58
CA ARG A 287 -18.14 21.70 15.65
C ARG A 287 -17.59 22.19 16.98
N SER A 288 -16.57 23.05 16.97
CA SER A 288 -16.03 23.64 18.18
C SER A 288 -17.04 24.63 18.78
N SER A 289 -17.63 25.50 17.94
CA SER A 289 -18.66 26.45 18.38
C SER A 289 -19.89 25.77 18.95
N ALA A 290 -20.38 24.70 18.30
CA ALA A 290 -21.51 23.90 18.79
C ALA A 290 -21.27 23.24 20.16
N ARG A 291 -20.03 23.18 20.64
CA ARG A 291 -19.61 22.64 21.95
C ARG A 291 -19.15 23.70 22.91
N GLY A 292 -19.18 24.99 22.52
CA GLY A 292 -18.64 26.08 23.33
C GLY A 292 -17.13 26.01 23.54
N LEU A 293 -16.40 25.38 22.62
CA LEU A 293 -14.95 25.20 22.70
C LEU A 293 -14.23 26.11 21.69
N SER A 294 -12.98 26.46 22.00
CA SER A 294 -12.09 27.02 21.01
C SER A 294 -11.72 25.92 19.98
N ARG A 295 -11.30 26.32 18.76
CA ARG A 295 -10.79 25.35 17.75
C ARG A 295 -9.64 24.52 18.30
N LYS A 296 -8.74 25.16 19.07
CA LYS A 296 -7.61 24.50 19.71
C LYS A 296 -8.11 23.45 20.70
N ASP A 297 -8.97 23.83 21.64
CA ASP A 297 -9.46 22.90 22.68
C ASP A 297 -10.26 21.76 22.06
N TYR A 298 -11.02 22.01 20.98
CA TYR A 298 -11.71 20.97 20.24
C TYR A 298 -10.74 19.95 19.63
N MET A 299 -9.62 20.41 19.03
CA MET A 299 -8.65 19.52 18.37
C MET A 299 -7.67 18.85 19.34
N THR A 300 -7.39 19.49 20.49
CA THR A 300 -6.45 18.98 21.51
C THR A 300 -7.16 18.36 22.73
N GLY A 301 -8.49 18.20 22.68
CA GLY A 301 -9.28 17.61 23.77
C GLY A 301 -9.07 16.09 23.90
N ASN A 302 -7.86 15.68 24.22
CA ASN A 302 -7.44 14.31 24.47
C ASN A 302 -6.40 14.28 25.60
N LEU A 303 -6.02 13.10 26.10
CA LEU A 303 -5.09 12.97 27.24
C LEU A 303 -3.70 13.55 26.96
N LEU A 304 -3.24 13.51 25.70
CA LEU A 304 -1.93 14.06 25.33
C LEU A 304 -1.94 15.57 25.15
N GLY A 305 -3.11 16.22 25.16
CA GLY A 305 -3.25 17.68 25.02
C GLY A 305 -2.73 18.24 23.70
N ARG A 306 -2.62 17.42 22.66
CA ARG A 306 -2.12 17.81 21.34
C ARG A 306 -3.05 17.36 20.21
N GLU A 307 -2.97 18.04 19.08
CA GLU A 307 -3.64 17.60 17.87
C GLU A 307 -3.03 16.28 17.36
N VAL A 308 -3.88 15.35 16.95
CA VAL A 308 -3.48 14.12 16.27
C VAL A 308 -3.47 14.39 14.76
N THR A 309 -2.38 14.04 14.10
CA THR A 309 -2.14 14.37 12.70
C THR A 309 -2.33 13.17 11.78
N ALA A 310 -2.42 13.42 10.47
CA ALA A 310 -2.41 12.36 9.46
C ALA A 310 -1.10 11.53 9.50
N GLU A 311 0.03 12.16 9.89
CA GLU A 311 1.31 11.49 10.08
C GLU A 311 1.27 10.48 11.24
N ASP A 312 0.62 10.80 12.37
CA ASP A 312 0.46 9.86 13.49
C ASP A 312 -0.31 8.61 13.03
N VAL A 313 -1.35 8.81 12.20
CA VAL A 313 -2.14 7.69 11.64
C VAL A 313 -1.33 6.88 10.62
N ALA A 314 -0.57 7.55 9.77
CA ALA A 314 0.29 6.91 8.78
C ALA A 314 1.38 6.04 9.42
N LYS A 315 1.98 6.52 10.52
CA LYS A 315 2.94 5.75 11.34
C LYS A 315 2.29 4.50 11.93
N ALA A 316 1.07 4.62 12.46
CA ALA A 316 0.34 3.46 12.99
C ALA A 316 0.06 2.40 11.90
N PHE A 317 -0.27 2.80 10.68
CA PHE A 317 -0.37 1.88 9.55
C PHE A 317 0.97 1.21 9.24
N LEU A 318 2.06 1.96 9.25
CA LEU A 318 3.41 1.41 9.02
C LEU A 318 3.79 0.39 10.11
N ASP A 319 3.55 0.70 11.38
CA ASP A 319 3.82 -0.20 12.50
C ASP A 319 3.05 -1.52 12.37
N LEU A 320 1.76 -1.46 12.01
CA LEU A 320 0.95 -2.65 11.76
C LEU A 320 1.44 -3.44 10.53
N ALA A 321 1.92 -2.76 9.50
CA ALA A 321 2.50 -3.43 8.33
C ALA A 321 3.79 -4.19 8.70
N LEU A 322 4.63 -3.60 9.55
CA LEU A 322 5.91 -4.16 9.99
C LEU A 322 5.78 -5.20 11.11
N SER A 323 4.58 -5.40 11.68
CA SER A 323 4.34 -6.34 12.78
C SER A 323 3.89 -7.72 12.26
N PRO A 324 4.80 -8.68 11.99
CA PRO A 324 4.48 -9.92 11.28
C PRO A 324 3.56 -10.86 12.07
N SER A 325 3.53 -10.74 13.37
CA SER A 325 2.72 -11.58 14.27
C SER A 325 1.41 -10.92 14.72
N THR A 326 1.04 -9.76 14.13
CA THR A 326 -0.16 -9.02 14.48
C THR A 326 -1.22 -9.16 13.39
N THR A 327 -2.40 -9.70 13.75
CA THR A 327 -3.58 -9.78 12.89
C THR A 327 -4.85 -9.69 13.72
N GLY A 328 -5.94 -9.15 13.17
CA GLY A 328 -7.20 -8.92 13.87
C GLY A 328 -7.17 -7.74 14.85
N ALA A 329 -6.08 -7.01 14.92
CA ALA A 329 -5.89 -5.87 15.80
C ALA A 329 -6.42 -4.56 15.17
N VAL A 330 -6.96 -3.69 16.01
CA VAL A 330 -7.28 -2.31 15.64
C VAL A 330 -6.58 -1.36 16.60
N LEU A 331 -5.65 -0.57 16.05
CA LEU A 331 -4.87 0.39 16.82
C LEU A 331 -5.60 1.73 16.86
N THR A 332 -5.86 2.24 18.06
CA THR A 332 -6.50 3.55 18.22
C THR A 332 -5.47 4.66 18.25
N VAL A 333 -5.66 5.67 17.40
CA VAL A 333 -4.81 6.85 17.24
C VAL A 333 -5.67 8.11 17.42
N ASP A 334 -5.87 8.51 18.67
CA ASP A 334 -6.76 9.62 19.06
C ASP A 334 -6.20 10.49 20.18
N GLY A 335 -4.93 10.27 20.57
CA GLY A 335 -4.28 10.99 21.67
C GLY A 335 -4.83 10.62 23.05
N GLY A 336 -5.58 9.52 23.18
CA GLY A 336 -6.24 9.11 24.40
C GLY A 336 -7.56 9.85 24.61
N ASN A 337 -8.42 9.89 23.61
CA ASN A 337 -9.79 10.38 23.77
C ASN A 337 -10.62 9.33 24.50
N ILE A 338 -10.76 9.48 25.82
CA ILE A 338 -11.42 8.50 26.70
C ILE A 338 -12.89 8.26 26.30
N GLU A 339 -13.60 9.25 25.80
CA GLU A 339 -14.96 9.10 25.28
C GLU A 339 -15.07 8.13 24.09
N ALA A 340 -13.95 7.91 23.41
CA ALA A 340 -13.87 6.94 22.33
C ALA A 340 -13.40 5.55 22.75
N ALA A 341 -13.14 5.32 24.05
CA ALA A 341 -12.71 4.02 24.53
C ALA A 341 -13.84 2.98 24.38
N LEU A 342 -13.47 1.76 24.03
CA LEU A 342 -14.37 0.61 24.07
C LEU A 342 -14.81 0.36 25.54
N ARG A 343 -16.09 0.35 25.78
CA ARG A 343 -16.68 0.01 27.08
C ARG A 343 -17.16 -1.43 27.05
#